data_b7ee5f1168407af762c13b4e0532598d
#
_entry.id   b7ee5f1168407af762c13b4e0532598d
#
_cell.length_a   1.000
_cell.length_b   1.000
_cell.length_c   1.000
_cell.angle_alpha   90.00
_cell.angle_beta   90.00
_cell.angle_gamma   90.00
#
_symmetry.space_group_name_H-M   'P 1'
#
loop_
_entity.id
_entity.type
_entity.pdbx_description
1 polymer ?
#
loop_
_entity_poly.entity_id
_entity_poly.type
_entity_poly.pdbx_seq_one_letter_code
_entity_poly.pdbx_strand_id
1 'polypeptide(L)'
;MAVRKMRLPVLSVLALATSTCSAFASASTGVCEREIISAASKYGVPAGILYSVGLTETGRKGSLQPYAMNIEGKAYFGASTEDVLVRFASARAEGAKLIDLGCMQINYYFHGDQFASPTEMLDPRKNVEYAARFLSNLRAKHESWTMAVARYHAGPNNDPAQKKYVCRVIANLVATGYGKWTPNATQFCQ
;
A
#
# COMPACT_ATOMS: atom_id res chain seq x y z
N MET A 1 -85.93 -5.88 30.71
CA MET A 1 -85.10 -5.80 29.47
C MET A 1 -83.68 -5.49 29.87
N ALA A 2 -82.78 -6.49 29.82
CA ALA A 2 -81.42 -6.36 30.26
C ALA A 2 -80.52 -6.28 28.99
N VAL A 3 -79.84 -5.19 28.79
CA VAL A 3 -78.89 -4.97 27.66
C VAL A 3 -77.54 -5.52 28.04
N ARG A 4 -77.14 -6.59 27.36
CA ARG A 4 -75.87 -7.30 27.55
C ARG A 4 -74.75 -6.56 26.77
N LYS A 5 -73.86 -5.90 27.47
CA LYS A 5 -72.67 -5.28 26.87
C LYS A 5 -71.65 -6.35 26.48
N MET A 6 -71.45 -6.48 25.18
CA MET A 6 -70.41 -7.37 24.57
C MET A 6 -69.07 -6.67 24.64
N ARG A 7 -68.06 -7.26 25.35
CA ARG A 7 -66.69 -6.78 25.39
C ARG A 7 -65.94 -7.47 24.28
N LEU A 8 -65.34 -6.71 23.33
CA LEU A 8 -64.40 -7.20 22.33
C LEU A 8 -63.04 -7.33 23.01
N PRO A 9 -62.26 -8.38 22.69
CA PRO A 9 -60.90 -8.51 23.15
C PRO A 9 -59.97 -7.62 22.29
N VAL A 10 -59.13 -6.84 22.98
CA VAL A 10 -58.05 -6.08 22.35
C VAL A 10 -56.91 -7.05 22.05
N LEU A 11 -56.66 -7.34 20.77
CA LEU A 11 -55.47 -8.05 20.35
C LEU A 11 -54.27 -7.08 20.39
N SER A 12 -53.39 -7.28 21.37
CA SER A 12 -52.08 -6.61 21.40
C SER A 12 -51.14 -7.26 20.37
N VAL A 13 -50.90 -6.55 19.28
CA VAL A 13 -49.88 -6.95 18.30
C VAL A 13 -48.49 -6.56 18.84
N LEU A 14 -47.73 -7.57 19.27
CA LEU A 14 -46.34 -7.42 19.69
C LEU A 14 -45.47 -7.29 18.44
N ALA A 15 -45.03 -6.07 18.10
CA ALA A 15 -44.13 -5.83 17.00
C ALA A 15 -42.69 -6.25 17.42
N LEU A 16 -42.20 -7.40 16.91
CA LEU A 16 -40.80 -7.76 17.01
C LEU A 16 -39.99 -6.85 16.09
N ALA A 17 -39.26 -5.91 16.69
CA ALA A 17 -38.25 -5.15 15.98
C ALA A 17 -37.02 -6.05 15.72
N THR A 18 -36.86 -6.57 14.51
CA THR A 18 -35.64 -7.27 14.09
C THR A 18 -34.56 -6.24 13.80
N SER A 19 -33.67 -6.01 14.77
CA SER A 19 -32.41 -5.25 14.55
C SER A 19 -31.53 -6.02 13.56
N THR A 20 -31.53 -5.58 12.31
CA THR A 20 -30.51 -6.02 11.34
C THR A 20 -29.18 -5.38 11.72
N CYS A 21 -28.35 -6.14 12.42
CA CYS A 21 -26.95 -5.80 12.64
C CYS A 21 -26.24 -5.89 11.28
N SER A 22 -26.04 -4.74 10.62
CA SER A 22 -25.21 -4.65 9.43
C SER A 22 -23.76 -4.96 9.86
N ALA A 23 -23.32 -6.20 9.66
CA ALA A 23 -21.93 -6.56 9.75
C ALA A 23 -21.19 -5.79 8.65
N PHE A 24 -20.52 -4.71 9.04
CA PHE A 24 -19.48 -4.13 8.20
C PHE A 24 -18.42 -5.20 8.04
N ALA A 25 -18.33 -5.79 6.84
CA ALA A 25 -17.23 -6.64 6.45
C ALA A 25 -15.96 -5.78 6.56
N SER A 26 -15.20 -5.97 7.64
CA SER A 26 -13.81 -5.48 7.71
C SER A 26 -13.09 -6.13 6.54
N ALA A 27 -12.83 -5.35 5.48
CA ALA A 27 -11.89 -5.77 4.46
C ALA A 27 -10.60 -6.13 5.20
N SER A 28 -10.17 -7.39 5.10
CA SER A 28 -8.94 -7.85 5.72
C SER A 28 -7.81 -7.04 5.11
N THR A 29 -7.28 -6.09 5.89
CA THR A 29 -6.13 -5.30 5.48
C THR A 29 -4.99 -6.27 5.20
N GLY A 30 -4.41 -6.21 4.00
CA GLY A 30 -3.27 -7.05 3.62
C GLY A 30 -2.08 -6.85 4.58
N VAL A 31 -1.16 -7.80 4.56
CA VAL A 31 0.00 -7.72 5.46
C VAL A 31 0.84 -6.47 5.21
N CYS A 32 1.05 -6.08 3.95
CA CYS A 32 1.80 -4.87 3.60
C CYS A 32 1.10 -3.60 4.12
N GLU A 33 -0.23 -3.53 4.02
CA GLU A 33 -1.03 -2.39 4.46
C GLU A 33 -0.95 -2.19 5.98
N ARG A 34 -0.97 -3.27 6.76
CA ARG A 34 -0.79 -3.19 8.22
C ARG A 34 0.59 -2.66 8.60
N GLU A 35 1.63 -3.14 7.92
CA GLU A 35 3.00 -2.66 8.15
C GLU A 35 3.18 -1.20 7.74
N ILE A 36 2.49 -0.73 6.70
CA ILE A 36 2.49 0.68 6.29
C ILE A 36 1.98 1.59 7.41
N ILE A 37 0.87 1.25 8.06
CA ILE A 37 0.32 2.07 9.15
C ILE A 37 1.33 2.16 10.31
N SER A 38 1.93 1.04 10.69
CA SER A 38 2.94 0.98 11.75
C SER A 38 4.19 1.79 11.39
N ALA A 39 4.76 1.56 10.21
CA ALA A 39 5.98 2.23 9.77
C ALA A 39 5.78 3.73 9.52
N ALA A 40 4.64 4.14 8.98
CA ALA A 40 4.28 5.54 8.78
C ALA A 40 4.35 6.33 10.10
N SER A 41 3.73 5.78 11.16
CA SER A 41 3.78 6.37 12.51
C SER A 41 5.20 6.40 13.06
N LYS A 42 5.93 5.27 12.94
CA LYS A 42 7.29 5.12 13.51
C LYS A 42 8.31 6.08 12.88
N TYR A 43 8.23 6.32 11.58
CA TYR A 43 9.21 7.12 10.83
C TYR A 43 8.71 8.52 10.43
N GLY A 44 7.53 8.93 10.89
CA GLY A 44 6.98 10.25 10.60
C GLY A 44 6.62 10.48 9.12
N VAL A 45 6.31 9.42 8.39
CA VAL A 45 5.87 9.49 6.99
C VAL A 45 4.33 9.56 6.97
N PRO A 46 3.69 10.50 6.25
CA PRO A 46 2.24 10.47 6.10
C PRO A 46 1.77 9.13 5.52
N ALA A 47 0.86 8.43 6.23
CA ALA A 47 0.42 7.09 5.85
C ALA A 47 -0.10 7.02 4.41
N GLY A 48 -0.83 8.05 3.96
CA GLY A 48 -1.30 8.16 2.58
C GLY A 48 -0.17 8.20 1.55
N ILE A 49 0.94 8.88 1.85
CA ILE A 49 2.10 8.92 0.96
C ILE A 49 2.76 7.53 0.89
N LEU A 50 3.04 6.91 2.03
CA LEU A 50 3.70 5.61 2.07
C LEU A 50 2.84 4.54 1.38
N TYR A 51 1.52 4.55 1.61
CA TYR A 51 0.59 3.65 0.94
C TYR A 51 0.51 3.87 -0.57
N SER A 52 0.45 5.14 -1.01
CA SER A 52 0.39 5.48 -2.44
C SER A 52 1.68 5.13 -3.18
N VAL A 53 2.83 5.24 -2.53
CA VAL A 53 4.11 4.72 -3.03
C VAL A 53 4.01 3.20 -3.20
N GLY A 54 3.63 2.46 -2.16
CA GLY A 54 3.45 1.01 -2.24
C GLY A 54 2.49 0.57 -3.35
N LEU A 55 1.34 1.25 -3.50
CA LEU A 55 0.41 0.99 -4.61
C LEU A 55 1.02 1.26 -5.99
N THR A 56 1.91 2.23 -6.09
CA THR A 56 2.62 2.54 -7.34
C THR A 56 3.63 1.44 -7.68
N GLU A 57 4.25 0.84 -6.66
CA GLU A 57 5.26 -0.22 -6.80
C GLU A 57 4.62 -1.59 -7.08
N THR A 58 3.69 -2.03 -6.24
CA THR A 58 3.17 -3.39 -6.26
C THR A 58 1.65 -3.49 -6.33
N GLY A 59 0.94 -2.35 -6.43
CA GLY A 59 -0.52 -2.32 -6.39
C GLY A 59 -1.16 -3.19 -7.47
N ARG A 60 -1.88 -4.22 -7.04
CA ARG A 60 -2.64 -5.11 -7.91
C ARG A 60 -4.02 -5.32 -7.33
N LYS A 61 -5.06 -4.98 -8.10
CA LYS A 61 -6.46 -5.04 -7.65
C LYS A 61 -6.70 -4.26 -6.33
N GLY A 62 -6.00 -3.12 -6.17
CA GLY A 62 -6.16 -2.25 -4.99
C GLY A 62 -5.44 -2.72 -3.72
N SER A 63 -4.60 -3.76 -3.78
CA SER A 63 -3.82 -4.27 -2.65
C SER A 63 -2.34 -4.39 -3.01
N LEU A 64 -1.47 -4.23 -2.01
CA LEU A 64 -0.03 -4.45 -2.16
C LEU A 64 0.29 -5.94 -2.15
N GLN A 65 1.41 -6.30 -2.80
CA GLN A 65 1.81 -7.70 -2.97
C GLN A 65 3.13 -7.97 -2.23
N PRO A 66 3.10 -8.75 -1.13
CA PRO A 66 4.31 -9.02 -0.34
C PRO A 66 5.33 -9.87 -1.10
N TYR A 67 4.87 -10.72 -2.00
CA TYR A 67 5.72 -11.60 -2.80
C TYR A 67 5.90 -11.08 -4.24
N ALA A 68 5.86 -9.75 -4.40
CA ALA A 68 6.19 -9.11 -5.66
C ALA A 68 7.70 -9.05 -5.85
N MET A 69 8.13 -9.29 -7.08
CA MET A 69 9.51 -9.10 -7.54
C MET A 69 9.49 -8.49 -8.93
N ASN A 70 10.44 -7.59 -9.21
CA ASN A 70 10.68 -7.10 -10.56
C ASN A 70 12.11 -7.46 -10.95
N ILE A 71 12.30 -8.10 -12.08
CA ILE A 71 13.59 -8.49 -12.64
C ILE A 71 13.82 -7.67 -13.91
N GLU A 72 14.63 -6.62 -13.82
CA GLU A 72 15.00 -5.79 -14.97
C GLU A 72 13.77 -5.32 -15.79
N GLY A 73 12.73 -4.86 -15.10
CA GLY A 73 11.47 -4.37 -15.70
C GLY A 73 10.39 -5.44 -15.90
N LYS A 74 10.67 -6.71 -15.64
CA LYS A 74 9.68 -7.80 -15.75
C LYS A 74 9.12 -8.16 -14.39
N ALA A 75 7.83 -7.88 -14.18
CA ALA A 75 7.15 -8.17 -12.93
C ALA A 75 6.88 -9.66 -12.74
N TYR A 76 7.11 -10.15 -11.52
CA TYR A 76 6.80 -11.48 -11.06
C TYR A 76 6.03 -11.41 -9.74
N PHE A 77 5.00 -12.22 -9.56
CA PHE A 77 4.19 -12.28 -8.35
C PHE A 77 4.20 -13.72 -7.86
N GLY A 78 5.00 -13.99 -6.85
CA GLY A 78 5.14 -15.31 -6.26
C GLY A 78 3.95 -15.72 -5.40
N ALA A 79 3.84 -17.02 -5.16
CA ALA A 79 2.85 -17.60 -4.25
C ALA A 79 3.32 -17.57 -2.78
N SER A 80 4.63 -17.56 -2.54
CA SER A 80 5.25 -17.55 -1.22
C SER A 80 6.64 -16.90 -1.26
N THR A 81 7.24 -16.73 -0.09
CA THR A 81 8.64 -16.30 0.05
C THR A 81 9.59 -17.25 -0.66
N GLU A 82 9.40 -18.57 -0.48
CA GLU A 82 10.24 -19.61 -1.06
C GLU A 82 10.20 -19.57 -2.59
N ASP A 83 9.02 -19.39 -3.16
CA ASP A 83 8.81 -19.27 -4.61
C ASP A 83 9.58 -18.07 -5.17
N VAL A 84 9.49 -16.91 -4.51
CA VAL A 84 10.24 -15.71 -4.92
C VAL A 84 11.74 -15.92 -4.77
N LEU A 85 12.21 -16.59 -3.71
CA LEU A 85 13.64 -16.82 -3.49
C LEU A 85 14.22 -17.78 -4.53
N VAL A 86 13.50 -18.82 -4.93
CA VAL A 86 13.93 -19.71 -6.02
C VAL A 86 14.08 -18.92 -7.33
N ARG A 87 13.09 -18.11 -7.66
CA ARG A 87 13.13 -17.27 -8.88
C ARG A 87 14.23 -16.20 -8.79
N PHE A 88 14.44 -15.59 -7.61
CA PHE A 88 15.52 -14.64 -7.36
C PHE A 88 16.89 -15.28 -7.60
N ALA A 89 17.14 -16.48 -7.03
CA ALA A 89 18.41 -17.19 -7.21
C ALA A 89 18.68 -17.52 -8.69
N SER A 90 17.68 -17.96 -9.43
CA SER A 90 17.78 -18.22 -10.87
C SER A 90 18.14 -16.94 -11.63
N ALA A 91 17.42 -15.83 -11.39
CA ALA A 91 17.70 -14.56 -12.05
C ALA A 91 19.11 -14.05 -11.75
N ARG A 92 19.58 -14.20 -10.50
CA ARG A 92 20.95 -13.85 -10.13
C ARG A 92 21.99 -14.70 -10.84
N ALA A 93 21.76 -16.00 -10.95
CA ALA A 93 22.64 -16.94 -11.69
C ALA A 93 22.67 -16.62 -13.20
N GLU A 94 21.55 -16.13 -13.76
CA GLU A 94 21.43 -15.65 -15.13
C GLU A 94 22.08 -14.26 -15.36
N GLY A 95 22.62 -13.62 -14.30
CA GLY A 95 23.33 -12.35 -14.38
C GLY A 95 22.48 -11.10 -14.17
N ALA A 96 21.18 -11.24 -13.82
CA ALA A 96 20.34 -10.09 -13.53
C ALA A 96 20.89 -9.28 -12.34
N LYS A 97 20.97 -7.95 -12.52
CA LYS A 97 21.49 -7.03 -11.50
C LYS A 97 20.38 -6.29 -10.79
N LEU A 98 19.45 -5.71 -11.53
CA LEU A 98 18.37 -4.89 -11.00
C LEU A 98 17.17 -5.77 -10.67
N ILE A 99 17.04 -6.13 -9.39
CA ILE A 99 15.92 -6.93 -8.88
C ILE A 99 15.30 -6.19 -7.71
N ASP A 100 14.01 -5.89 -7.83
CA ASP A 100 13.23 -5.22 -6.79
C ASP A 100 12.38 -6.26 -6.04
N LEU A 101 12.28 -6.13 -4.70
CA LEU A 101 11.68 -7.14 -3.84
C LEU A 101 10.63 -6.56 -2.87
N GLY A 102 9.54 -7.30 -2.70
CA GLY A 102 8.57 -7.12 -1.62
C GLY A 102 7.58 -5.99 -1.82
N CYS A 103 6.82 -5.67 -0.75
CA CYS A 103 5.73 -4.70 -0.72
C CYS A 103 6.06 -3.35 -1.37
N MET A 104 7.28 -2.87 -1.15
CA MET A 104 7.74 -1.54 -1.52
C MET A 104 8.80 -1.56 -2.63
N GLN A 105 9.02 -2.72 -3.28
CA GLN A 105 9.97 -2.94 -4.38
C GLN A 105 11.35 -2.35 -4.11
N ILE A 106 11.96 -2.79 -3.02
CA ILE A 106 13.32 -2.37 -2.67
C ILE A 106 14.31 -3.05 -3.60
N ASN A 107 15.13 -2.24 -4.28
CA ASN A 107 16.12 -2.76 -5.23
C ASN A 107 17.29 -3.43 -4.51
N TYR A 108 17.53 -4.70 -4.84
CA TYR A 108 18.58 -5.51 -4.21
C TYR A 108 20.00 -4.99 -4.52
N TYR A 109 20.23 -4.48 -5.73
CA TYR A 109 21.57 -3.99 -6.11
C TYR A 109 21.99 -2.75 -5.31
N PHE A 110 21.05 -1.83 -5.04
CA PHE A 110 21.34 -0.58 -4.36
C PHE A 110 21.18 -0.63 -2.84
N HIS A 111 20.37 -1.56 -2.34
CA HIS A 111 19.91 -1.55 -0.94
C HIS A 111 20.06 -2.92 -0.25
N GLY A 112 20.54 -3.95 -0.95
CA GLY A 112 20.61 -5.31 -0.40
C GLY A 112 21.53 -5.43 0.82
N ASP A 113 22.55 -4.58 0.92
CA ASP A 113 23.48 -4.47 2.06
C ASP A 113 22.81 -3.93 3.35
N GLN A 114 21.63 -3.37 3.24
CA GLN A 114 20.84 -2.88 4.38
C GLN A 114 19.98 -3.97 5.05
N PHE A 115 20.05 -5.19 4.54
CA PHE A 115 19.31 -6.37 5.01
C PHE A 115 20.28 -7.54 5.20
N ALA A 116 19.98 -8.41 6.15
CA ALA A 116 20.79 -9.59 6.39
C ALA A 116 20.73 -10.62 5.24
N SER A 117 19.64 -10.61 4.45
CA SER A 117 19.42 -11.54 3.34
C SER A 117 18.29 -11.08 2.42
N PRO A 118 18.17 -11.66 1.20
CA PRO A 118 16.98 -11.50 0.37
C PRO A 118 15.68 -11.96 1.04
N THR A 119 15.75 -12.94 1.93
CA THR A 119 14.60 -13.36 2.76
C THR A 119 14.12 -12.23 3.67
N GLU A 120 15.04 -11.51 4.31
CA GLU A 120 14.68 -10.34 5.12
C GLU A 120 14.11 -9.20 4.27
N MET A 121 14.59 -9.02 3.03
CA MET A 121 13.99 -8.05 2.11
C MET A 121 12.54 -8.37 1.74
N LEU A 122 12.16 -9.66 1.75
CA LEU A 122 10.80 -10.13 1.49
C LEU A 122 9.91 -10.15 2.74
N ASP A 123 10.48 -9.98 3.95
CA ASP A 123 9.67 -9.80 5.16
C ASP A 123 8.89 -8.48 5.05
N PRO A 124 7.54 -8.50 5.09
CA PRO A 124 6.74 -7.32 4.86
C PRO A 124 7.05 -6.17 5.82
N ARG A 125 7.29 -6.49 7.10
CA ARG A 125 7.61 -5.47 8.11
C ARG A 125 8.96 -4.81 7.82
N LYS A 126 10.00 -5.60 7.57
CA LYS A 126 11.35 -5.10 7.30
C LYS A 126 11.41 -4.29 6.00
N ASN A 127 10.73 -4.79 4.97
CA ASN A 127 10.63 -4.12 3.67
C ASN A 127 9.94 -2.75 3.78
N VAL A 128 8.79 -2.69 4.45
CA VAL A 128 8.03 -1.44 4.62
C VAL A 128 8.73 -0.48 5.59
N GLU A 129 9.31 -0.98 6.69
CA GLU A 129 10.11 -0.15 7.61
C GLU A 129 11.30 0.49 6.92
N TYR A 130 12.01 -0.28 6.10
CA TYR A 130 13.13 0.27 5.30
C TYR A 130 12.65 1.39 4.37
N ALA A 131 11.60 1.15 3.60
CA ALA A 131 11.04 2.13 2.68
C ALA A 131 10.59 3.43 3.40
N ALA A 132 9.92 3.30 4.55
CA ALA A 132 9.49 4.44 5.34
C ALA A 132 10.70 5.26 5.85
N ARG A 133 11.71 4.58 6.39
CA ARG A 133 12.97 5.24 6.83
C ARG A 133 13.67 5.93 5.66
N PHE A 134 13.74 5.28 4.50
CA PHE A 134 14.36 5.85 3.31
C PHE A 134 13.62 7.09 2.82
N LEU A 135 12.30 7.06 2.73
CA LEU A 135 11.47 8.21 2.40
C LEU A 135 11.60 9.37 3.41
N SER A 136 11.65 9.06 4.71
CA SER A 136 11.87 10.05 5.76
C SER A 136 13.22 10.75 5.59
N ASN A 137 14.29 9.99 5.32
CA ASN A 137 15.62 10.53 5.06
C ASN A 137 15.66 11.40 3.80
N LEU A 138 15.00 10.97 2.72
CA LEU A 138 14.87 11.76 1.50
C LEU A 138 14.09 13.06 1.76
N ARG A 139 13.02 13.01 2.58
CA ARG A 139 12.26 14.20 2.98
C ARG A 139 13.12 15.21 3.76
N ALA A 140 13.91 14.71 4.70
CA ALA A 140 14.83 15.57 5.47
C ALA A 140 15.88 16.22 4.56
N LYS A 141 16.39 15.48 3.57
CA LYS A 141 17.39 15.99 2.62
C LYS A 141 16.83 16.98 1.60
N HIS A 142 15.59 16.82 1.16
CA HIS A 142 15.01 17.56 0.03
C HIS A 142 13.85 18.49 0.43
N GLU A 143 13.51 18.57 1.72
CA GLU A 143 12.52 19.47 2.31
C GLU A 143 11.10 19.41 1.73
N SER A 144 10.80 18.45 0.87
CA SER A 144 9.46 18.21 0.34
C SER A 144 9.15 16.74 0.12
N TRP A 145 7.90 16.34 0.36
CA TRP A 145 7.45 14.98 0.08
C TRP A 145 7.43 14.66 -1.41
N THR A 146 7.13 15.64 -2.26
CA THR A 146 7.18 15.48 -3.71
C THR A 146 8.57 15.09 -4.18
N MET A 147 9.61 15.78 -3.68
CA MET A 147 10.99 15.44 -4.01
C MET A 147 11.43 14.12 -3.39
N ALA A 148 11.02 13.81 -2.16
CA ALA A 148 11.31 12.53 -1.54
C ALA A 148 10.75 11.37 -2.38
N VAL A 149 9.50 11.46 -2.81
CA VAL A 149 8.83 10.48 -3.67
C VAL A 149 9.54 10.38 -5.03
N ALA A 150 9.89 11.51 -5.63
CA ALA A 150 10.63 11.53 -6.90
C ALA A 150 11.97 10.78 -6.80
N ARG A 151 12.74 11.07 -5.75
CA ARG A 151 14.06 10.48 -5.49
C ARG A 151 14.01 9.01 -5.05
N TYR A 152 12.91 8.59 -4.44
CA TYR A 152 12.69 7.20 -4.08
C TYR A 152 12.76 6.28 -5.30
N HIS A 153 12.10 6.66 -6.39
CA HIS A 153 12.00 5.85 -7.60
C HIS A 153 13.18 6.00 -8.56
N ALA A 154 13.60 7.23 -8.83
CA ALA A 154 14.48 7.49 -9.98
C ALA A 154 15.81 8.14 -9.61
N GLY A 155 16.14 8.25 -8.33
CA GLY A 155 17.38 8.89 -7.88
C GLY A 155 17.52 10.35 -8.35
N PRO A 156 18.74 10.92 -8.32
CA PRO A 156 19.02 12.24 -8.86
C PRO A 156 19.13 12.21 -10.39
N ASN A 157 18.89 13.15 -11.16
CA ASN A 157 19.21 13.28 -12.59
C ASN A 157 18.32 12.47 -13.56
N ASN A 158 17.08 12.15 -13.17
CA ASN A 158 16.12 11.50 -14.09
C ASN A 158 14.74 12.15 -13.97
N ASP A 159 14.66 13.43 -14.34
CA ASP A 159 13.46 14.24 -14.17
C ASP A 159 12.21 13.69 -14.88
N PRO A 160 12.28 13.14 -16.11
CA PRO A 160 11.10 12.56 -16.75
C PRO A 160 10.53 11.36 -15.99
N ALA A 161 11.39 10.45 -15.50
CA ALA A 161 10.95 9.31 -14.72
C ALA A 161 10.39 9.75 -13.36
N GLN A 162 11.03 10.73 -12.71
CA GLN A 162 10.57 11.32 -11.46
C GLN A 162 9.19 11.95 -11.61
N LYS A 163 8.95 12.79 -12.62
CA LYS A 163 7.65 13.43 -12.88
C LYS A 163 6.57 12.37 -13.06
N LYS A 164 6.79 11.39 -13.94
CA LYS A 164 5.86 10.30 -14.22
C LYS A 164 5.51 9.51 -12.96
N TYR A 165 6.51 9.21 -12.14
CA TYR A 165 6.32 8.47 -10.90
C TYR A 165 5.50 9.27 -9.87
N VAL A 166 5.86 10.53 -9.63
CA VAL A 166 5.14 11.42 -8.71
C VAL A 166 3.67 11.53 -9.11
N CYS A 167 3.38 11.68 -10.40
CA CYS A 167 2.00 11.77 -10.87
C CYS A 167 1.20 10.48 -10.64
N ARG A 168 1.82 9.31 -10.74
CA ARG A 168 1.18 8.03 -10.37
C ARG A 168 0.90 7.95 -8.87
N VAL A 169 1.85 8.39 -8.03
CA VAL A 169 1.65 8.44 -6.58
C VAL A 169 0.53 9.42 -6.20
N ILE A 170 0.45 10.60 -6.82
CA ILE A 170 -0.65 11.55 -6.61
C ILE A 170 -1.99 10.92 -7.03
N ALA A 171 -2.06 10.25 -8.17
CA ALA A 171 -3.27 9.57 -8.62
C ALA A 171 -3.73 8.50 -7.61
N ASN A 172 -2.82 7.68 -7.07
CA ASN A 172 -3.12 6.72 -6.02
C ASN A 172 -3.57 7.39 -4.73
N LEU A 173 -2.95 8.50 -4.34
CA LEU A 173 -3.29 9.28 -3.15
C LEU A 173 -4.74 9.82 -3.22
N VAL A 174 -5.16 10.27 -4.40
CA VAL A 174 -6.53 10.71 -4.67
C VAL A 174 -7.50 9.53 -4.70
N ALA A 175 -7.15 8.47 -5.42
CA ALA A 175 -8.00 7.29 -5.56
C ALA A 175 -8.28 6.59 -4.23
N THR A 176 -7.36 6.68 -3.26
CA THR A 176 -7.49 6.09 -1.92
C THR A 176 -8.12 7.04 -0.89
N GLY A 177 -8.49 8.27 -1.29
CA GLY A 177 -9.10 9.25 -0.40
C GLY A 177 -8.12 9.96 0.56
N TYR A 178 -6.82 9.72 0.44
CA TYR A 178 -5.81 10.41 1.26
C TYR A 178 -5.44 11.81 0.74
N GLY A 179 -5.92 12.18 -0.45
CA GLY A 179 -5.65 13.48 -1.05
C GLY A 179 -6.71 13.90 -2.07
N LYS A 180 -6.46 15.05 -2.68
CA LYS A 180 -7.29 15.58 -3.78
C LYS A 180 -6.40 16.22 -4.84
N TRP A 181 -6.87 16.25 -6.08
CA TRP A 181 -6.22 17.03 -7.12
C TRP A 181 -6.27 18.53 -6.77
N THR A 182 -5.13 19.17 -6.77
CA THR A 182 -5.01 20.64 -6.66
C THR A 182 -4.66 21.22 -8.03
N PRO A 183 -4.93 22.52 -8.29
CA PRO A 183 -4.52 23.17 -9.54
C PRO A 183 -3.04 22.94 -9.88
N ASN A 184 -2.15 23.08 -8.87
CA ASN A 184 -0.71 22.86 -9.04
C ASN A 184 -0.38 21.40 -9.39
N ALA A 185 -1.01 20.42 -8.73
CA ALA A 185 -0.80 19.00 -9.02
C ALA A 185 -1.30 18.65 -10.44
N THR A 186 -2.44 19.19 -10.85
CA THR A 186 -2.99 19.01 -12.20
C THR A 186 -2.04 19.58 -13.24
N GLN A 187 -1.59 20.83 -13.07
CA GLN A 187 -0.64 21.47 -13.97
C GLN A 187 0.70 20.73 -14.05
N PHE A 188 1.21 20.26 -12.90
CA PHE A 188 2.47 19.51 -12.85
C PHE A 188 2.38 18.18 -13.61
N CYS A 189 1.22 17.51 -13.60
CA CYS A 189 1.04 16.19 -14.19
C CYS A 189 0.50 16.18 -15.64
N GLN A 190 0.19 17.31 -16.19
CA GLN A 190 -0.06 17.49 -17.63
C GLN A 190 1.27 17.62 -18.38
#